data_755b46743193519062522fa5146019ef
#
_entry.id   755b46743193519062522fa5146019ef
#
_cell.length_a   1.000
_cell.length_b   1.000
_cell.length_c   1.000
_cell.angle_alpha   90.00
_cell.angle_beta   90.00
_cell.angle_gamma   90.00
#
_symmetry.space_group_name_H-M   'P 1'
#
loop_
_entity.id
_entity.type
_entity.pdbx_description
1 polymer ?
#
loop_
_entity_poly.entity_id
_entity_poly.type
_entity_poly.pdbx_seq_one_letter_code
_entity_poly.pdbx_strand_id
1 'polypeptide(L)'
;MKRFLLLLALLPSVALAVTKPDGTVRQTADSWTGAADEFDTVGRDQLLRLPRVLKDLKIGRGAKVADVGAGGGWLTVRLARAVGPKGAVYAEEILPKYTNYIEQRVQHERLTNVRTVLGSTSDPKLPANTLDAAMILNAYHEFDQPLGMLAKIKAAMKTGARLGIIERDNPELRREAKRAYAQTGLILHRVSEKDDKNPLTDDHRLARDIVQREGEKAGFRFIRSRQLGEDNYLAVFQK
;
A
#
# COMPACT_ATOMS: atom_id res chain seq x y z
N MET A 1 47.99 -24.17 -35.09
CA MET A 1 47.60 -23.64 -33.75
C MET A 1 46.13 -23.32 -33.78
N LYS A 2 45.28 -24.20 -33.24
CA LYS A 2 43.84 -23.99 -33.17
C LYS A 2 43.52 -23.29 -31.81
N ARG A 3 43.02 -22.06 -31.88
CA ARG A 3 42.54 -21.34 -30.68
C ARG A 3 41.17 -21.88 -30.32
N PHE A 4 41.08 -22.56 -29.20
CA PHE A 4 39.80 -22.91 -28.55
C PHE A 4 39.25 -21.65 -27.89
N LEU A 5 38.13 -21.18 -28.41
CA LEU A 5 37.34 -20.13 -27.75
C LEU A 5 36.49 -20.81 -26.66
N LEU A 6 36.83 -20.58 -25.42
CA LEU A 6 36.04 -21.05 -24.28
C LEU A 6 34.80 -20.13 -24.15
N LEU A 7 33.65 -20.62 -24.60
CA LEU A 7 32.39 -19.93 -24.39
C LEU A 7 31.98 -20.17 -22.93
N LEU A 8 32.23 -19.20 -22.07
CA LEU A 8 31.66 -19.19 -20.72
C LEU A 8 30.16 -18.93 -20.86
N ALA A 9 29.33 -19.96 -20.73
CA ALA A 9 27.90 -19.82 -20.57
C ALA A 9 27.64 -19.19 -19.19
N LEU A 10 27.31 -17.90 -19.19
CA LEU A 10 26.74 -17.24 -18.05
C LEU A 10 25.36 -17.87 -17.78
N LEU A 11 25.30 -18.78 -16.84
CA LEU A 11 24.01 -19.23 -16.28
C LEU A 11 23.30 -18.01 -15.69
N PRO A 12 22.04 -17.78 -16.03
CA PRO A 12 21.29 -16.70 -15.39
C PRO A 12 21.25 -17.00 -13.90
N SER A 13 21.71 -16.05 -13.09
CA SER A 13 21.51 -16.09 -11.65
C SER A 13 19.99 -16.06 -11.40
N VAL A 14 19.41 -17.21 -11.10
CA VAL A 14 18.06 -17.27 -10.54
C VAL A 14 18.18 -16.57 -9.19
N ALA A 15 17.71 -15.34 -9.11
CA ALA A 15 17.55 -14.69 -7.83
C ALA A 15 16.57 -15.55 -7.03
N LEU A 16 17.09 -16.29 -6.06
CA LEU A 16 16.27 -17.05 -5.11
C LEU A 16 15.38 -16.01 -4.42
N ALA A 17 14.07 -16.17 -4.56
CA ALA A 17 13.11 -15.33 -3.86
C ALA A 17 13.38 -15.49 -2.36
N VAL A 18 13.94 -14.44 -1.75
CA VAL A 18 14.22 -14.45 -0.31
C VAL A 18 12.89 -14.36 0.41
N THR A 19 12.54 -15.42 1.13
CA THR A 19 11.36 -15.42 2.00
C THR A 19 11.66 -14.53 3.22
N LYS A 20 10.86 -13.49 3.43
CA LYS A 20 10.97 -12.60 4.58
C LYS A 20 10.52 -13.30 5.87
N PRO A 21 10.89 -12.76 7.06
CA PRO A 21 10.57 -13.39 8.35
C PRO A 21 9.08 -13.67 8.57
N ASP A 22 8.19 -12.88 8.00
CA ASP A 22 6.73 -13.07 8.05
C ASP A 22 6.18 -14.04 6.99
N GLY A 23 7.05 -14.64 6.18
CA GLY A 23 6.70 -15.55 5.09
C GLY A 23 6.32 -14.87 3.77
N THR A 24 6.58 -13.58 3.62
CA THR A 24 6.40 -12.85 2.36
C THR A 24 7.52 -13.23 1.38
N VAL A 25 7.16 -13.42 0.10
CA VAL A 25 8.08 -13.84 -0.97
C VAL A 25 8.22 -12.80 -2.09
N ARG A 26 7.51 -11.67 -2.01
CA ARG A 26 7.65 -10.59 -3.00
C ARG A 26 8.74 -9.60 -2.61
N GLN A 27 9.32 -8.94 -3.62
CA GLN A 27 10.09 -7.72 -3.38
C GLN A 27 9.15 -6.58 -2.98
N THR A 28 9.67 -5.65 -2.21
CA THR A 28 8.98 -4.46 -1.74
C THR A 28 9.77 -3.24 -2.16
N ALA A 29 9.08 -2.15 -2.50
CA ALA A 29 9.74 -0.89 -2.76
C ALA A 29 10.37 -0.31 -1.49
N ASP A 30 11.34 0.56 -1.68
CA ASP A 30 11.88 1.34 -0.57
C ASP A 30 10.85 2.33 -0.05
N SER A 31 10.94 2.65 1.24
CA SER A 31 10.02 3.62 1.83
C SER A 31 10.21 5.00 1.23
N TRP A 32 9.10 5.62 0.84
CA TRP A 32 9.08 6.98 0.30
C TRP A 32 9.73 7.98 1.25
N THR A 33 10.62 8.81 0.71
CA THR A 33 11.34 9.84 1.48
C THR A 33 11.24 11.25 0.87
N GLY A 34 10.37 11.46 -0.11
CA GLY A 34 10.20 12.74 -0.81
C GLY A 34 9.48 13.82 0.00
N ALA A 35 8.92 14.81 -0.68
CA ALA A 35 8.18 15.89 -0.05
C ALA A 35 6.82 15.39 0.48
N ALA A 36 6.46 15.82 1.70
CA ALA A 36 5.24 15.35 2.36
C ALA A 36 3.95 15.76 1.62
N ASP A 37 3.98 16.84 0.85
CA ASP A 37 2.87 17.40 0.08
C ASP A 37 2.85 16.98 -1.40
N GLU A 38 3.79 16.15 -1.83
CA GLU A 38 3.91 15.73 -3.23
C GLU A 38 2.63 15.09 -3.78
N PHE A 39 1.90 14.41 -2.92
CA PHE A 39 0.66 13.74 -3.29
C PHE A 39 -0.60 14.61 -3.10
N ASP A 40 -0.45 15.91 -2.82
CA ASP A 40 -1.55 16.86 -2.63
C ASP A 40 -2.10 17.38 -3.97
N THR A 41 -2.36 16.51 -4.89
CA THR A 41 -2.82 16.88 -6.22
C THR A 41 -4.30 17.24 -6.24
N VAL A 42 -4.64 18.30 -7.01
CA VAL A 42 -6.03 18.70 -7.26
C VAL A 42 -6.75 17.57 -7.98
N GLY A 43 -7.97 17.25 -7.54
CA GLY A 43 -8.78 16.20 -8.17
C GLY A 43 -8.49 14.78 -7.70
N ARG A 44 -7.54 14.56 -6.77
CA ARG A 44 -7.24 13.22 -6.25
C ARG A 44 -8.45 12.56 -5.57
N ASP A 45 -9.33 13.34 -4.93
CA ASP A 45 -10.59 12.86 -4.36
C ASP A 45 -11.50 12.21 -5.40
N GLN A 46 -11.63 12.89 -6.57
CA GLN A 46 -12.44 12.43 -7.70
C GLN A 46 -11.80 11.22 -8.37
N LEU A 47 -10.48 11.26 -8.60
CA LEU A 47 -9.72 10.15 -9.18
C LEU A 47 -9.89 8.86 -8.35
N LEU A 48 -9.75 8.96 -7.04
CA LEU A 48 -9.91 7.83 -6.13
C LEU A 48 -11.38 7.51 -5.81
N ARG A 49 -12.33 8.32 -6.30
CA ARG A 49 -13.76 8.15 -5.97
C ARG A 49 -13.98 8.02 -4.46
N LEU A 50 -13.30 8.88 -3.68
CA LEU A 50 -13.20 8.76 -2.24
C LEU A 50 -14.55 8.57 -1.51
N PRO A 51 -15.65 9.29 -1.84
CA PRO A 51 -16.94 9.04 -1.21
C PRO A 51 -17.43 7.58 -1.37
N ARG A 52 -17.13 6.96 -2.52
CA ARG A 52 -17.48 5.57 -2.77
C ARG A 52 -16.61 4.61 -1.97
N VAL A 53 -15.31 4.90 -1.85
CA VAL A 53 -14.36 4.14 -1.02
C VAL A 53 -14.83 4.15 0.44
N LEU A 54 -15.15 5.32 0.99
CA LEU A 54 -15.66 5.43 2.36
C LEU A 54 -16.94 4.60 2.58
N LYS A 55 -17.86 4.63 1.62
CA LYS A 55 -19.07 3.79 1.66
C LYS A 55 -18.75 2.30 1.62
N ASP A 56 -17.83 1.88 0.72
CA ASP A 56 -17.41 0.48 0.61
C ASP A 56 -16.72 -0.02 1.89
N LEU A 57 -16.08 0.87 2.65
CA LEU A 57 -15.45 0.58 3.94
C LEU A 57 -16.35 0.80 5.14
N LYS A 58 -17.59 1.26 4.94
CA LYS A 58 -18.54 1.62 6.01
C LYS A 58 -18.00 2.71 6.96
N ILE A 59 -17.16 3.61 6.43
CA ILE A 59 -16.64 4.74 7.20
C ILE A 59 -17.69 5.85 7.20
N GLY A 60 -18.10 6.26 8.38
CA GLY A 60 -19.09 7.31 8.58
C GLY A 60 -18.87 8.06 9.88
N ARG A 61 -19.83 8.93 10.23
CA ARG A 61 -19.78 9.75 11.45
C ARG A 61 -19.56 8.90 12.70
N GLY A 62 -18.61 9.32 13.56
CA GLY A 62 -18.29 8.66 14.80
C GLY A 62 -17.35 7.46 14.69
N ALA A 63 -16.99 7.02 13.47
CA ALA A 63 -16.10 5.89 13.27
C ALA A 63 -14.67 6.19 13.77
N LYS A 64 -14.00 5.17 14.28
CA LYS A 64 -12.57 5.17 14.60
C LYS A 64 -11.84 4.46 13.46
N VAL A 65 -10.98 5.17 12.74
CA VAL A 65 -10.33 4.66 11.55
C VAL A 65 -8.82 4.84 11.62
N ALA A 66 -8.07 3.95 10.96
CA ALA A 66 -6.64 4.15 10.76
C ALA A 66 -6.35 4.51 9.31
N ASP A 67 -5.40 5.42 9.13
CA ASP A 67 -4.69 5.74 7.90
C ASP A 67 -3.27 5.20 8.08
N VAL A 68 -2.94 4.08 7.45
CA VAL A 68 -1.68 3.35 7.67
C VAL A 68 -0.73 3.64 6.52
N GLY A 69 0.47 4.12 6.83
CA GLY A 69 1.36 4.73 5.86
C GLY A 69 0.79 6.07 5.39
N ALA A 70 0.49 6.94 6.35
CA ALA A 70 -0.26 8.18 6.10
C ALA A 70 0.50 9.23 5.28
N GLY A 71 1.84 9.10 5.16
CA GLY A 71 2.71 10.05 4.47
C GLY A 71 2.47 11.48 4.95
N GLY A 72 2.19 12.41 4.05
CA GLY A 72 1.86 13.80 4.39
C GLY A 72 0.44 14.04 4.92
N GLY A 73 -0.35 12.99 5.18
CA GLY A 73 -1.68 13.12 5.81
C GLY A 73 -2.79 13.60 4.87
N TRP A 74 -2.60 13.46 3.55
CA TRP A 74 -3.65 13.81 2.59
C TRP A 74 -4.96 13.07 2.87
N LEU A 75 -4.90 11.75 3.05
CA LEU A 75 -6.06 10.91 3.37
C LEU A 75 -6.54 11.14 4.81
N THR A 76 -5.63 11.31 5.75
CA THR A 76 -5.91 11.60 7.17
C THR A 76 -6.90 12.76 7.34
N VAL A 77 -6.66 13.91 6.67
CA VAL A 77 -7.56 15.08 6.75
C VAL A 77 -8.96 14.75 6.24
N ARG A 78 -9.07 13.99 5.17
CA ARG A 78 -10.34 13.59 4.57
C ARG A 78 -11.12 12.62 5.45
N LEU A 79 -10.41 11.66 6.03
CA LEU A 79 -11.00 10.73 7.00
C LEU A 79 -11.49 11.48 8.25
N ALA A 80 -10.67 12.41 8.78
CA ALA A 80 -11.04 13.20 9.96
C ALA A 80 -12.32 14.02 9.75
N ARG A 81 -12.47 14.64 8.59
CA ARG A 81 -13.70 15.34 8.18
C ARG A 81 -14.87 14.38 8.00
N ALA A 82 -14.67 13.22 7.42
CA ALA A 82 -15.71 12.22 7.18
C ALA A 82 -16.25 11.63 8.48
N VAL A 83 -15.38 11.27 9.43
CA VAL A 83 -15.81 10.70 10.72
C VAL A 83 -16.32 11.76 11.69
N GLY A 84 -15.93 13.03 11.50
CA GLY A 84 -16.37 14.17 12.31
C GLY A 84 -15.87 14.14 13.76
N PRO A 85 -16.26 15.13 14.59
CA PRO A 85 -15.64 15.36 15.91
C PRO A 85 -15.88 14.25 16.93
N LYS A 86 -16.89 13.39 16.74
CA LYS A 86 -17.16 12.22 17.59
C LYS A 86 -16.41 10.96 17.14
N GLY A 87 -15.79 10.97 15.96
CA GLY A 87 -14.91 9.91 15.45
C GLY A 87 -13.46 10.16 15.83
N ALA A 88 -12.58 9.27 15.37
CA ALA A 88 -11.14 9.44 15.52
C ALA A 88 -10.39 8.87 14.33
N VAL A 89 -9.29 9.51 13.94
CA VAL A 89 -8.35 9.00 12.94
C VAL A 89 -7.02 8.75 13.61
N TYR A 90 -6.48 7.55 13.43
CA TYR A 90 -5.13 7.17 13.78
C TYR A 90 -4.28 7.24 12.51
N ALA A 91 -3.48 8.30 12.38
CA ALA A 91 -2.58 8.52 11.26
C ALA A 91 -1.23 7.88 11.60
N GLU A 92 -1.01 6.69 11.10
CA GLU A 92 0.20 5.92 11.35
C GLU A 92 1.21 6.15 10.25
N GLU A 93 2.47 6.37 10.66
CA GLU A 93 3.60 6.60 9.78
C GLU A 93 4.90 6.14 10.46
N ILE A 94 5.85 5.63 9.69
CA ILE A 94 7.11 5.11 10.22
C ILE A 94 8.23 6.16 10.28
N LEU A 95 8.11 7.24 9.53
CA LEU A 95 9.12 8.30 9.46
C LEU A 95 8.72 9.51 10.33
N PRO A 96 9.52 9.89 11.33
CA PRO A 96 9.20 11.00 12.24
C PRO A 96 8.94 12.34 11.51
N LYS A 97 9.61 12.57 10.38
CA LYS A 97 9.38 13.79 9.60
C LYS A 97 7.94 13.91 9.09
N TYR A 98 7.30 12.79 8.73
CA TYR A 98 5.92 12.81 8.26
C TYR A 98 4.92 12.87 9.42
N THR A 99 5.17 12.22 10.55
CA THR A 99 4.30 12.42 11.73
C THR A 99 4.29 13.88 12.16
N ASN A 100 5.45 14.55 12.20
CA ASN A 100 5.55 15.99 12.49
C ASN A 100 4.80 16.83 11.47
N TYR A 101 4.90 16.49 10.18
CA TYR A 101 4.17 17.20 9.13
C TYR A 101 2.65 17.00 9.26
N ILE A 102 2.19 15.80 9.57
CA ILE A 102 0.76 15.51 9.83
C ILE A 102 0.27 16.35 11.01
N GLU A 103 1.01 16.45 12.09
CA GLU A 103 0.64 17.27 13.25
C GLU A 103 0.45 18.75 12.89
N GLN A 104 1.40 19.33 12.16
CA GLN A 104 1.28 20.70 11.67
C GLN A 104 0.07 20.88 10.75
N ARG A 105 -0.14 19.93 9.81
CA ARG A 105 -1.29 19.94 8.91
C ARG A 105 -2.61 19.87 9.67
N VAL A 106 -2.73 18.98 10.64
CA VAL A 106 -3.93 18.81 11.47
C VAL A 106 -4.25 20.08 12.26
N GLN A 107 -3.24 20.75 12.81
CA GLN A 107 -3.39 22.05 13.49
C GLN A 107 -3.85 23.15 12.50
N HIS A 108 -3.23 23.25 11.35
CA HIS A 108 -3.61 24.21 10.30
C HIS A 108 -5.06 23.99 9.84
N GLU A 109 -5.47 22.74 9.66
CA GLU A 109 -6.82 22.32 9.28
C GLU A 109 -7.84 22.39 10.43
N ARG A 110 -7.40 22.76 11.66
CA ARG A 110 -8.19 22.84 12.89
C ARG A 110 -8.96 21.55 13.21
N LEU A 111 -8.31 20.41 12.96
CA LEU A 111 -8.87 19.09 13.26
C LEU A 111 -8.45 18.65 14.67
N THR A 112 -9.42 18.21 15.47
CA THR A 112 -9.19 17.80 16.88
C THR A 112 -9.36 16.30 17.09
N ASN A 113 -9.66 15.56 16.03
CA ASN A 113 -10.01 14.14 16.07
C ASN A 113 -8.96 13.25 15.37
N VAL A 114 -7.74 13.75 15.20
CA VAL A 114 -6.60 13.00 14.65
C VAL A 114 -5.59 12.71 15.75
N ARG A 115 -5.01 11.52 15.72
CA ARG A 115 -3.90 11.06 16.55
C ARG A 115 -2.81 10.55 15.65
N THR A 116 -1.64 11.16 15.68
CA THR A 116 -0.45 10.64 14.99
C THR A 116 0.12 9.45 15.77
N VAL A 117 0.55 8.44 15.05
CA VAL A 117 1.16 7.23 15.61
C VAL A 117 2.46 6.97 14.86
N LEU A 118 3.58 7.04 15.59
CA LEU A 118 4.88 6.62 15.05
C LEU A 118 4.99 5.10 15.16
N GLY A 119 4.73 4.43 14.05
CA GLY A 119 4.84 2.99 13.89
C GLY A 119 6.28 2.52 13.65
N SER A 120 6.39 1.32 13.11
CA SER A 120 7.64 0.74 12.60
C SER A 120 7.33 -0.13 11.38
N THR A 121 8.35 -0.62 10.69
CA THR A 121 8.21 -1.50 9.52
C THR A 121 7.48 -2.82 9.80
N SER A 122 7.32 -3.21 11.08
CA SER A 122 6.70 -4.47 11.49
C SER A 122 5.54 -4.32 12.48
N ASP A 123 5.30 -3.09 13.01
CA ASP A 123 4.23 -2.84 13.97
C ASP A 123 3.67 -1.41 13.83
N PRO A 124 2.40 -1.25 13.42
CA PRO A 124 1.76 0.06 13.30
C PRO A 124 1.38 0.68 14.65
N LYS A 125 1.62 0.00 15.77
CA LYS A 125 1.32 0.43 17.15
C LYS A 125 -0.09 0.98 17.35
N LEU A 126 -1.05 0.45 16.60
CA LEU A 126 -2.45 0.83 16.68
C LEU A 126 -3.14 0.17 17.89
N PRO A 127 -4.09 0.84 18.54
CA PRO A 127 -4.77 0.28 19.71
C PRO A 127 -5.61 -0.95 19.34
N ALA A 128 -5.44 -2.04 20.09
CA ALA A 128 -6.13 -3.30 19.85
C ALA A 128 -7.65 -3.17 19.90
N ASN A 129 -8.36 -3.90 19.04
CA ASN A 129 -9.82 -4.03 18.99
C ASN A 129 -10.58 -2.68 19.05
N THR A 130 -10.03 -1.66 18.39
CA THR A 130 -10.53 -0.27 18.48
C THR A 130 -11.13 0.22 17.18
N LEU A 131 -10.57 -0.21 16.05
CA LEU A 131 -10.86 0.38 14.74
C LEU A 131 -12.14 -0.19 14.12
N ASP A 132 -12.98 0.70 13.59
CA ASP A 132 -14.14 0.37 12.77
C ASP A 132 -13.75 0.15 11.30
N ALA A 133 -12.63 0.76 10.86
CA ALA A 133 -12.01 0.51 9.57
C ALA A 133 -10.52 0.86 9.59
N ALA A 134 -9.77 0.35 8.61
CA ALA A 134 -8.41 0.78 8.32
C ALA A 134 -8.25 1.00 6.81
N MET A 135 -7.41 1.95 6.43
CA MET A 135 -7.05 2.22 5.04
C MET A 135 -5.53 2.26 4.87
N ILE A 136 -5.08 1.75 3.74
CA ILE A 136 -3.72 1.87 3.22
C ILE A 136 -3.86 2.46 1.82
N LEU A 137 -3.23 3.60 1.56
CA LEU A 137 -3.32 4.29 0.27
C LEU A 137 -1.93 4.46 -0.35
N ASN A 138 -1.63 3.67 -1.38
CA ASN A 138 -0.37 3.69 -2.10
C ASN A 138 0.87 3.62 -1.17
N ALA A 139 0.82 2.73 -0.18
CA ALA A 139 1.90 2.48 0.77
C ALA A 139 2.15 0.99 0.99
N TYR A 140 1.21 0.12 0.61
CA TYR A 140 1.33 -1.31 0.89
C TYR A 140 2.47 -1.99 0.13
N HIS A 141 2.82 -1.47 -1.06
CA HIS A 141 3.97 -1.97 -1.84
C HIS A 141 5.32 -1.75 -1.14
N GLU A 142 5.41 -0.77 -0.22
CA GLU A 142 6.61 -0.46 0.57
C GLU A 142 6.72 -1.31 1.85
N PHE A 143 5.67 -2.03 2.25
CA PHE A 143 5.69 -2.79 3.51
C PHE A 143 6.71 -3.93 3.44
N ASP A 144 7.78 -3.82 4.21
CA ASP A 144 8.85 -4.83 4.26
C ASP A 144 8.33 -6.18 4.74
N GLN A 145 7.47 -6.20 5.77
CA GLN A 145 6.83 -7.40 6.31
C GLN A 145 5.30 -7.28 6.21
N PRO A 146 4.71 -7.33 5.00
CA PRO A 146 3.29 -7.05 4.78
C PRO A 146 2.36 -8.00 5.51
N LEU A 147 2.70 -9.28 5.65
CA LEU A 147 1.87 -10.24 6.37
C LEU A 147 1.86 -9.96 7.88
N GLY A 148 3.03 -9.62 8.44
CA GLY A 148 3.17 -9.21 9.84
C GLY A 148 2.39 -7.93 10.14
N MET A 149 2.52 -6.92 9.29
CA MET A 149 1.76 -5.66 9.38
C MET A 149 0.25 -5.90 9.28
N LEU A 150 -0.20 -6.68 8.32
CA LEU A 150 -1.63 -7.02 8.19
C LEU A 150 -2.17 -7.74 9.43
N ALA A 151 -1.40 -8.65 10.03
CA ALA A 151 -1.81 -9.32 11.27
C ALA A 151 -1.99 -8.32 12.43
N LYS A 152 -1.08 -7.34 12.57
CA LYS A 152 -1.16 -6.28 13.58
C LYS A 152 -2.33 -5.33 13.32
N ILE A 153 -2.53 -4.89 12.07
CA ILE A 153 -3.69 -4.10 11.67
C ILE A 153 -4.98 -4.85 12.02
N LYS A 154 -5.05 -6.15 11.68
CA LYS A 154 -6.21 -6.98 12.02
C LYS A 154 -6.46 -7.04 13.52
N ALA A 155 -5.42 -7.16 14.35
CA ALA A 155 -5.56 -7.13 15.81
C ALA A 155 -6.16 -5.81 16.32
N ALA A 156 -5.78 -4.68 15.70
CA ALA A 156 -6.32 -3.36 16.03
C ALA A 156 -7.79 -3.15 15.61
N MET A 157 -8.27 -3.88 14.62
CA MET A 157 -9.63 -3.75 14.11
C MET A 157 -10.64 -4.51 14.98
N LYS A 158 -11.88 -4.02 15.04
CA LYS A 158 -13.02 -4.74 15.62
C LYS A 158 -13.49 -5.87 14.72
N THR A 159 -14.17 -6.86 15.26
CA THR A 159 -14.85 -7.91 14.49
C THR A 159 -15.83 -7.29 13.50
N GLY A 160 -15.79 -7.72 12.25
CA GLY A 160 -16.61 -7.19 11.17
C GLY A 160 -16.14 -5.88 10.55
N ALA A 161 -15.09 -5.25 11.10
CA ALA A 161 -14.47 -4.04 10.55
C ALA A 161 -13.85 -4.30 9.16
N ARG A 162 -13.74 -3.25 8.34
CA ARG A 162 -13.22 -3.36 6.97
C ARG A 162 -11.84 -2.73 6.82
N LEU A 163 -10.99 -3.45 6.09
CA LEU A 163 -9.71 -2.95 5.60
C LEU A 163 -9.85 -2.61 4.12
N GLY A 164 -9.41 -1.42 3.72
CA GLY A 164 -9.27 -1.00 2.33
C GLY A 164 -7.81 -0.80 1.98
N ILE A 165 -7.33 -1.48 0.94
CA ILE A 165 -6.00 -1.27 0.38
C ILE A 165 -6.18 -0.69 -1.02
N ILE A 166 -5.66 0.52 -1.23
CA ILE A 166 -5.64 1.17 -2.55
C ILE A 166 -4.21 1.13 -3.04
N GLU A 167 -4.02 0.53 -4.20
CA GLU A 167 -2.74 0.41 -4.89
C GLU A 167 -2.89 0.66 -6.38
N ARG A 168 -1.76 0.81 -7.08
CA ARG A 168 -1.70 0.95 -8.52
C ARG A 168 -1.50 -0.41 -9.18
N ASP A 169 -2.26 -0.67 -10.22
CA ASP A 169 -2.14 -1.89 -11.04
C ASP A 169 -2.62 -1.61 -12.46
N ASN A 170 -1.81 -1.97 -13.43
CA ASN A 170 -2.23 -1.93 -14.83
C ASN A 170 -2.32 -3.36 -15.39
N PRO A 171 -3.54 -3.95 -15.48
CA PRO A 171 -3.74 -5.32 -15.95
C PRO A 171 -3.30 -5.55 -17.41
N GLU A 172 -3.31 -4.51 -18.26
CA GLU A 172 -2.90 -4.62 -19.66
C GLU A 172 -1.40 -4.81 -19.76
N LEU A 173 -0.65 -3.96 -19.09
CA LEU A 173 0.80 -4.07 -19.02
C LEU A 173 1.26 -5.41 -18.44
N ARG A 174 0.54 -5.91 -17.41
CA ARG A 174 0.82 -7.26 -16.90
C ARG A 174 0.55 -8.37 -17.92
N ARG A 175 -0.48 -8.23 -18.74
CA ARG A 175 -0.78 -9.19 -19.82
C ARG A 175 0.31 -9.17 -20.89
N GLU A 176 0.77 -7.98 -21.25
CA GLU A 176 1.89 -7.82 -22.22
C GLU A 176 3.19 -8.42 -21.68
N ALA A 177 3.51 -8.15 -20.40
CA ALA A 177 4.67 -8.74 -19.74
C ALA A 177 4.61 -10.27 -19.71
N LYS A 178 3.45 -10.85 -19.39
CA LYS A 178 3.26 -12.31 -19.41
C LYS A 178 3.40 -12.90 -20.82
N ARG A 179 2.91 -12.20 -21.84
CA ARG A 179 3.08 -12.60 -23.24
C ARG A 179 4.53 -12.55 -23.70
N ALA A 180 5.22 -11.45 -23.38
CA ALA A 180 6.65 -11.29 -23.69
C ALA A 180 7.49 -12.37 -23.01
N TYR A 181 7.21 -12.68 -21.73
CA TYR A 181 7.86 -13.76 -21.01
C TYR A 181 7.62 -15.14 -21.66
N ALA A 182 6.38 -15.43 -22.01
CA ALA A 182 6.04 -16.69 -22.68
C ALA A 182 6.73 -16.85 -24.06
N GLN A 183 7.02 -15.75 -24.74
CA GLN A 183 7.67 -15.75 -26.06
C GLN A 183 9.21 -15.80 -25.97
N THR A 184 9.79 -15.17 -24.97
CA THR A 184 11.26 -14.95 -24.91
C THR A 184 11.94 -15.78 -23.83
N GLY A 185 11.21 -16.34 -22.87
CA GLY A 185 11.76 -16.99 -21.67
C GLY A 185 12.57 -16.04 -20.78
N LEU A 186 12.58 -14.75 -21.09
CA LEU A 186 13.31 -13.73 -20.34
C LEU A 186 12.33 -13.00 -19.43
N ILE A 187 12.51 -13.20 -18.14
CA ILE A 187 12.04 -12.21 -17.16
C ILE A 187 12.94 -11.00 -17.37
N LEU A 188 12.40 -9.96 -17.99
CA LEU A 188 13.11 -8.69 -18.12
C LEU A 188 13.20 -8.07 -16.72
N HIS A 189 14.09 -8.60 -15.88
CA HIS A 189 14.63 -7.89 -14.75
C HIS A 189 15.52 -6.77 -15.31
N ARG A 190 14.89 -5.72 -15.74
CA ARG A 190 15.61 -4.51 -16.01
C ARG A 190 15.65 -3.69 -14.74
N VAL A 191 16.66 -3.93 -13.95
CA VAL A 191 17.17 -2.94 -13.01
C VAL A 191 17.74 -1.81 -13.86
N SER A 192 16.98 -0.78 -14.15
CA SER A 192 17.52 0.50 -14.53
C SER A 192 16.97 1.54 -13.57
N GLU A 193 17.85 2.02 -12.72
CA GLU A 193 17.70 3.28 -12.02
C GLU A 193 17.14 4.33 -13.00
N LYS A 194 15.98 4.93 -12.70
CA LYS A 194 15.44 6.13 -13.34
C LYS A 194 14.58 6.03 -14.58
N ASP A 195 13.88 4.95 -14.84
CA ASP A 195 12.82 5.03 -15.86
C ASP A 195 11.44 4.84 -15.22
N ASP A 196 10.94 5.90 -14.59
CA ASP A 196 9.59 6.00 -13.97
C ASP A 196 8.44 5.73 -14.98
N LYS A 197 8.78 5.48 -16.23
CA LYS A 197 7.85 5.27 -17.33
C LYS A 197 7.68 3.82 -17.76
N ASN A 198 8.53 2.90 -17.27
CA ASN A 198 8.36 1.49 -17.61
C ASN A 198 7.47 0.78 -16.59
N PRO A 199 6.21 0.47 -16.94
CA PRO A 199 5.25 -0.14 -16.02
C PRO A 199 5.60 -1.58 -15.59
N LEU A 200 6.63 -2.18 -16.16
CA LEU A 200 7.13 -3.52 -15.78
C LEU A 200 8.20 -3.46 -14.70
N THR A 201 8.81 -2.30 -14.51
CA THR A 201 9.85 -2.04 -13.51
C THR A 201 9.43 -1.04 -12.45
N ASP A 202 8.19 -0.53 -12.52
CA ASP A 202 7.61 0.36 -11.51
C ASP A 202 7.26 -0.47 -10.26
N ASP A 203 8.14 -0.45 -9.28
CA ASP A 203 7.99 -1.13 -7.98
C ASP A 203 6.88 -0.53 -7.10
N HIS A 204 6.37 0.67 -7.46
CA HIS A 204 5.17 1.28 -6.87
C HIS A 204 3.87 0.69 -7.42
N ARG A 205 3.93 -0.34 -8.28
CA ARG A 205 2.75 -1.05 -8.79
C ARG A 205 2.65 -2.43 -8.18
N LEU A 206 1.53 -2.70 -7.53
CA LEU A 206 1.29 -3.99 -6.90
C LEU A 206 0.03 -4.64 -7.46
N ALA A 207 0.20 -5.85 -7.98
CA ALA A 207 -0.89 -6.60 -8.58
C ALA A 207 -1.99 -6.93 -7.56
N ARG A 208 -3.25 -6.71 -7.93
CA ARG A 208 -4.39 -6.91 -7.04
C ARG A 208 -4.56 -8.35 -6.55
N ASP A 209 -4.14 -9.34 -7.32
CA ASP A 209 -4.14 -10.75 -6.91
C ASP A 209 -3.07 -11.05 -5.83
N ILE A 210 -1.97 -10.31 -5.81
CA ILE A 210 -0.97 -10.39 -4.73
C ILE A 210 -1.59 -9.84 -3.44
N VAL A 211 -2.17 -8.63 -3.49
CA VAL A 211 -2.82 -8.00 -2.33
C VAL A 211 -3.94 -8.89 -1.79
N GLN A 212 -4.74 -9.49 -2.68
CA GLN A 212 -5.80 -10.41 -2.26
C GLN A 212 -5.22 -11.62 -1.50
N ARG A 213 -4.25 -12.33 -2.09
CA ARG A 213 -3.64 -13.52 -1.46
C ARG A 213 -2.97 -13.20 -0.13
N GLU A 214 -2.25 -12.07 -0.03
CA GLU A 214 -1.61 -11.66 1.22
C GLU A 214 -2.65 -11.31 2.29
N GLY A 215 -3.73 -10.61 1.93
CA GLY A 215 -4.83 -10.31 2.84
C GLY A 215 -5.51 -11.58 3.36
N GLU A 216 -5.80 -12.54 2.49
CA GLU A 216 -6.38 -13.85 2.86
C GLU A 216 -5.42 -14.65 3.72
N LYS A 217 -4.12 -14.67 3.40
CA LYS A 217 -3.07 -15.34 4.19
C LYS A 217 -2.92 -14.73 5.59
N ALA A 218 -3.11 -13.41 5.72
CA ALA A 218 -3.18 -12.73 7.03
C ALA A 218 -4.51 -12.98 7.77
N GLY A 219 -5.40 -13.79 7.21
CA GLY A 219 -6.65 -14.23 7.81
C GLY A 219 -7.80 -13.24 7.65
N PHE A 220 -7.72 -12.28 6.75
CA PHE A 220 -8.87 -11.46 6.36
C PHE A 220 -9.77 -12.21 5.38
N ARG A 221 -11.05 -11.90 5.40
CA ARG A 221 -11.98 -12.36 4.36
C ARG A 221 -12.00 -11.31 3.23
N PHE A 222 -11.60 -11.68 2.03
CA PHE A 222 -11.73 -10.84 0.85
C PHE A 222 -13.20 -10.60 0.50
N ILE A 223 -13.58 -9.36 0.25
CA ILE A 223 -14.94 -8.97 -0.10
C ILE A 223 -15.05 -8.67 -1.60
N ARG A 224 -14.18 -7.79 -2.10
CA ARG A 224 -14.16 -7.37 -3.51
C ARG A 224 -12.92 -6.58 -3.85
N SER A 225 -12.66 -6.48 -5.16
CA SER A 225 -11.79 -5.45 -5.71
C SER A 225 -12.58 -4.55 -6.64
N ARG A 226 -12.19 -3.27 -6.71
CA ARG A 226 -12.84 -2.24 -7.53
C ARG A 226 -11.79 -1.39 -8.22
N GLN A 227 -11.94 -1.15 -9.52
CA GLN A 227 -11.13 -0.18 -10.24
C GLN A 227 -11.48 1.25 -9.82
N LEU A 228 -10.46 2.08 -9.59
CA LEU A 228 -10.52 3.49 -9.28
C LEU A 228 -9.71 4.26 -10.33
N GLY A 229 -10.40 4.94 -11.26
CA GLY A 229 -9.71 5.58 -12.40
C GLY A 229 -9.00 4.54 -13.30
N GLU A 230 -7.90 4.95 -13.92
CA GLU A 230 -7.16 4.11 -14.88
C GLU A 230 -6.25 3.09 -14.19
N ASP A 231 -5.45 3.54 -13.23
CA ASP A 231 -4.38 2.76 -12.62
C ASP A 231 -4.67 2.27 -11.20
N ASN A 232 -5.50 2.98 -10.43
CA ASN A 232 -5.74 2.61 -9.05
C ASN A 232 -6.84 1.56 -8.91
N TYR A 233 -6.72 0.71 -7.90
CA TYR A 233 -7.79 -0.18 -7.46
C TYR A 233 -7.94 -0.14 -5.94
N LEU A 234 -9.12 -0.49 -5.48
CA LEU A 234 -9.42 -0.74 -4.07
C LEU A 234 -9.62 -2.24 -3.88
N ALA A 235 -8.88 -2.85 -2.97
CA ALA A 235 -9.18 -4.16 -2.40
C ALA A 235 -9.85 -3.98 -1.04
N VAL A 236 -11.00 -4.62 -0.84
CA VAL A 236 -11.79 -4.56 0.39
C VAL A 236 -11.78 -5.91 1.07
N PHE A 237 -11.39 -5.89 2.34
CA PHE A 237 -11.38 -7.05 3.21
C PHE A 237 -12.25 -6.82 4.45
N GLN A 238 -12.55 -7.91 5.16
CA GLN A 238 -13.23 -7.89 6.46
C GLN A 238 -12.47 -8.74 7.46
N LYS A 239 -12.34 -8.22 8.69
CA LYS A 239 -11.89 -9.00 9.85
C LYS A 239 -12.97 -9.98 10.30
#